data_22410489f20442b150ab77f6eb2e5895
#
_entry.id   22410489f20442b150ab77f6eb2e5895
#
_cell.length_a   1.000
_cell.length_b   1.000
_cell.length_c   1.000
_cell.angle_alpha   90.00
_cell.angle_beta   90.00
_cell.angle_gamma   90.00
#
_symmetry.space_group_name_H-M   'P 1'
#
loop_
_entity.id
_entity.type
_entity.pdbx_description
1 polymer ?
#
loop_
_entity_poly.entity_id
_entity_poly.type
_entity_poly.pdbx_seq_one_letter_code
_entity_poly.pdbx_strand_id
1 'polypeptide(L)'
;MSSAEPALVRCPDCGKTVGALAGDVVCPGCRRRFAAEGGVWDLLVSAREPVKVNEDLVHVDSGLPTWRRLFMHKRYWLEWCDTEWLPTIVDGRTRRFLEIGGGLCYASALAKAKAPGAYVVATDISPRYLRQQAVSVGHVLGAMPDVHAAADAEALPFDDGQFDAIYSQVVLYRLPDPVRALREIERVLAPGGRYLGIERASPWAGPWHAREARTMRARSEPLGIAERPVRYREWEAILKSSGFGAANLQPVPGRRLRSPRLRRLGNAVRSIYVAIRLTR
;
A
#
# COMPACT_ATOMS: atom_id res chain seq x y z
N MET A 1 -18.42 -6.03 -21.79
CA MET A 1 -18.34 -4.96 -20.76
C MET A 1 -17.17 -4.07 -21.16
N SER A 2 -17.38 -2.76 -21.27
CA SER A 2 -16.28 -1.82 -21.58
C SER A 2 -15.28 -1.86 -20.44
N SER A 3 -13.98 -2.04 -20.74
CA SER A 3 -12.88 -1.92 -19.79
C SER A 3 -12.83 -0.48 -19.25
N ALA A 4 -12.50 -0.31 -17.97
CA ALA A 4 -12.34 1.01 -17.39
C ALA A 4 -11.18 1.77 -18.06
N GLU A 5 -11.32 3.09 -18.14
CA GLU A 5 -10.25 3.93 -18.66
C GLU A 5 -9.03 3.92 -17.73
N PRO A 6 -7.81 3.97 -18.28
CA PRO A 6 -6.57 4.07 -17.52
C PRO A 6 -6.54 5.26 -16.56
N ALA A 7 -5.83 5.12 -15.44
CA ALA A 7 -5.55 6.23 -14.56
C ALA A 7 -4.57 7.22 -15.21
N LEU A 8 -4.79 8.52 -14.96
CA LEU A 8 -3.89 9.57 -15.43
C LEU A 8 -2.72 9.73 -14.46
N VAL A 9 -1.53 9.75 -15.01
CA VAL A 9 -0.27 9.85 -14.26
C VAL A 9 0.29 11.28 -14.34
N ARG A 10 0.82 11.73 -13.21
CA ARG A 10 1.64 12.96 -13.10
C ARG A 10 3.11 12.61 -13.14
N CYS A 11 3.88 13.45 -13.78
CA CYS A 11 5.34 13.36 -13.69
C CYS A 11 5.80 13.62 -12.25
N PRO A 12 6.53 12.69 -11.62
CA PRO A 12 6.98 12.87 -10.24
C PRO A 12 7.99 14.02 -10.08
N ASP A 13 8.69 14.38 -11.15
CA ASP A 13 9.72 15.44 -11.09
C ASP A 13 9.15 16.85 -11.27
N CYS A 14 8.10 17.04 -12.06
CA CYS A 14 7.58 18.38 -12.37
C CYS A 14 6.06 18.54 -12.17
N GLY A 15 5.34 17.50 -11.78
CA GLY A 15 3.90 17.54 -11.48
C GLY A 15 2.97 17.67 -12.71
N LYS A 16 3.49 17.78 -13.94
CA LYS A 16 2.65 17.85 -15.14
C LYS A 16 2.01 16.51 -15.44
N THR A 17 0.74 16.52 -15.83
CA THR A 17 0.05 15.31 -16.29
C THR A 17 0.74 14.77 -17.54
N VAL A 18 1.08 13.49 -17.50
CA VAL A 18 1.76 12.75 -18.56
C VAL A 18 0.76 11.98 -19.41
N GLY A 19 -0.36 11.60 -18.84
CA GLY A 19 -1.41 10.78 -19.45
C GLY A 19 -1.41 9.34 -18.91
N ALA A 20 -1.98 8.43 -19.67
CA ALA A 20 -2.00 7.02 -19.34
C ALA A 20 -0.66 6.34 -19.64
N LEU A 21 -0.31 5.34 -18.86
CA LEU A 21 0.91 4.54 -19.06
C LEU A 21 0.67 3.50 -20.18
N ALA A 22 1.07 3.84 -21.39
CA ALA A 22 0.97 2.95 -22.55
C ALA A 22 2.13 3.22 -23.51
N GLY A 23 2.94 2.21 -23.82
CA GLY A 23 4.14 2.38 -24.66
C GLY A 23 5.16 3.33 -24.03
N ASP A 24 5.96 4.00 -24.83
CA ASP A 24 6.90 5.02 -24.37
C ASP A 24 6.18 6.36 -24.17
N VAL A 25 6.24 6.89 -22.96
CA VAL A 25 5.58 8.14 -22.59
C VAL A 25 6.63 9.20 -22.25
N VAL A 26 6.44 10.43 -22.75
CA VAL A 26 7.35 11.56 -22.50
C VAL A 26 6.61 12.67 -21.79
N CYS A 27 7.15 13.13 -20.65
CA CYS A 27 6.59 14.26 -19.94
C CYS A 27 6.58 15.53 -20.79
N PRO A 28 5.45 16.20 -20.96
CA PRO A 28 5.39 17.43 -21.74
C PRO A 28 6.12 18.62 -21.07
N GLY A 29 6.33 18.54 -19.73
CA GLY A 29 7.00 19.59 -18.96
C GLY A 29 8.52 19.45 -18.95
N CYS A 30 9.05 18.39 -18.34
CA CYS A 30 10.49 18.22 -18.12
C CYS A 30 11.17 17.28 -19.13
N ARG A 31 10.43 16.72 -20.09
CA ARG A 31 10.90 15.78 -21.12
C ARG A 31 11.43 14.44 -20.58
N ARG A 32 11.20 14.12 -19.31
CA ARG A 32 11.50 12.80 -18.77
C ARG A 32 10.75 11.73 -19.56
N ARG A 33 11.46 10.67 -19.92
CA ARG A 33 10.87 9.48 -20.55
C ARG A 33 10.46 8.46 -19.49
N PHE A 34 9.31 7.83 -19.72
CA PHE A 34 8.79 6.73 -18.94
C PHE A 34 8.60 5.54 -19.86
N ALA A 35 9.16 4.42 -19.48
CA ALA A 35 8.98 3.13 -20.13
C ALA A 35 8.90 2.04 -19.06
N ALA A 36 8.17 0.97 -19.35
CA ALA A 36 8.14 -0.18 -18.46
C ALA A 36 9.42 -1.01 -18.65
N GLU A 37 10.15 -1.22 -17.58
CA GLU A 37 11.30 -2.11 -17.53
C GLU A 37 10.94 -3.39 -16.77
N GLY A 38 11.02 -4.55 -17.41
CA GLY A 38 10.59 -5.81 -16.83
C GLY A 38 9.11 -5.81 -16.39
N GLY A 39 8.24 -5.09 -17.12
CA GLY A 39 6.81 -4.95 -16.80
C GLY A 39 6.49 -3.96 -15.68
N VAL A 40 7.46 -3.17 -15.20
CA VAL A 40 7.31 -2.22 -14.10
C VAL A 40 7.68 -0.81 -14.55
N TRP A 41 6.81 0.15 -14.27
CA TRP A 41 7.04 1.58 -14.50
C TRP A 41 7.78 2.20 -13.31
N ASP A 42 8.83 2.98 -13.56
CA ASP A 42 9.48 3.78 -12.52
C ASP A 42 8.89 5.20 -12.49
N LEU A 43 7.98 5.41 -11.53
CA LEU A 43 7.31 6.69 -11.28
C LEU A 43 7.85 7.38 -10.01
N LEU A 44 9.04 7.04 -9.57
CA LEU A 44 9.70 7.72 -8.46
C LEU A 44 10.36 9.02 -8.93
N VAL A 45 10.52 9.99 -8.03
CA VAL A 45 11.31 11.19 -8.34
C VAL A 45 12.75 10.81 -8.72
N SER A 46 13.36 11.56 -9.65
CA SER A 46 14.71 11.28 -10.10
C SER A 46 15.76 11.45 -8.99
N ALA A 47 15.55 12.42 -8.09
CA ALA A 47 16.39 12.67 -6.92
C ALA A 47 15.75 12.08 -5.66
N ARG A 48 15.93 10.77 -5.43
CA ARG A 48 15.39 10.07 -4.25
C ARG A 48 16.21 10.30 -3.00
N GLU A 49 15.53 10.43 -1.86
CA GLU A 49 16.19 10.43 -0.56
C GLU A 49 16.87 9.08 -0.26
N PRO A 50 18.03 9.06 0.44
CA PRO A 50 18.75 7.82 0.75
C PRO A 50 17.92 6.76 1.44
N VAL A 51 17.03 7.14 2.36
CA VAL A 51 16.14 6.20 3.06
C VAL A 51 15.22 5.44 2.10
N LYS A 52 14.73 6.11 1.06
CA LYS A 52 13.86 5.50 0.04
C LYS A 52 14.62 4.62 -0.95
N VAL A 53 15.89 4.91 -1.18
CA VAL A 53 16.79 4.03 -1.94
C VAL A 53 17.09 2.75 -1.14
N ASN A 54 17.29 2.87 0.16
CA ASN A 54 17.54 1.72 1.02
C ASN A 54 16.34 0.77 1.11
N GLU A 55 15.10 1.27 1.07
CA GLU A 55 13.90 0.43 0.99
C GLU A 55 13.92 -0.46 -0.26
N ASP A 56 14.44 0.00 -1.38
CA ASP A 56 14.61 -0.81 -2.59
C ASP A 56 15.58 -1.99 -2.36
N LEU A 57 16.63 -1.78 -1.57
CA LEU A 57 17.64 -2.81 -1.28
C LEU A 57 17.14 -3.89 -0.30
N VAL A 58 16.27 -3.54 0.64
CA VAL A 58 15.83 -4.42 1.73
C VAL A 58 14.96 -5.58 1.27
N HIS A 59 14.18 -5.36 0.23
CA HIS A 59 13.20 -6.33 -0.24
C HIS A 59 13.79 -7.42 -1.14
N VAL A 60 15.07 -7.32 -1.46
CA VAL A 60 15.67 -8.04 -2.58
C VAL A 60 16.05 -9.48 -2.30
N ASP A 61 16.29 -9.93 -1.07
CA ASP A 61 16.80 -11.29 -0.94
C ASP A 61 16.27 -12.09 0.25
N SER A 62 15.55 -13.15 -0.07
CA SER A 62 15.34 -14.26 0.86
C SER A 62 15.59 -15.62 0.20
N GLY A 63 16.04 -15.67 -1.07
CA GLY A 63 16.32 -16.92 -1.79
C GLY A 63 15.12 -17.88 -1.96
N LEU A 64 13.94 -17.53 -1.46
CA LEU A 64 12.76 -18.39 -1.55
C LEU A 64 11.94 -18.07 -2.83
N PRO A 65 11.49 -19.10 -3.56
CA PRO A 65 10.56 -18.90 -4.67
C PRO A 65 9.32 -18.10 -4.25
N THR A 66 8.85 -17.19 -5.09
CA THR A 66 7.73 -16.28 -4.84
C THR A 66 6.48 -16.98 -4.31
N TRP A 67 6.08 -18.12 -4.91
CA TRP A 67 4.92 -18.89 -4.50
C TRP A 67 5.05 -19.42 -3.06
N ARG A 68 6.26 -19.84 -2.63
CA ARG A 68 6.53 -20.28 -1.26
C ARG A 68 6.38 -19.14 -0.28
N ARG A 69 6.88 -17.96 -0.59
CA ARG A 69 6.69 -16.76 0.23
C ARG A 69 5.23 -16.42 0.38
N LEU A 70 4.47 -16.43 -0.72
CA LEU A 70 3.05 -16.14 -0.72
C LEU A 70 2.28 -17.11 0.20
N PHE A 71 2.49 -18.42 0.04
CA PHE A 71 1.73 -19.42 0.78
C PHE A 71 2.23 -19.67 2.21
N MET A 72 3.53 -19.66 2.49
CA MET A 72 4.05 -19.94 3.83
C MET A 72 3.93 -18.76 4.79
N HIS A 73 4.21 -17.54 4.33
CA HIS A 73 4.23 -16.35 5.19
C HIS A 73 2.95 -15.51 5.09
N LYS A 74 2.20 -15.63 4.01
CA LYS A 74 1.06 -14.75 3.71
C LYS A 74 -0.29 -15.47 3.57
N ARG A 75 -0.36 -16.79 3.79
CA ARG A 75 -1.60 -17.57 3.60
C ARG A 75 -2.81 -16.95 4.30
N TYR A 76 -2.71 -16.62 5.57
CA TYR A 76 -3.81 -16.00 6.32
C TYR A 76 -4.15 -14.59 5.82
N TRP A 77 -3.14 -13.84 5.41
CA TRP A 77 -3.33 -12.51 4.87
C TRP A 77 -4.01 -12.56 3.51
N LEU A 78 -3.63 -13.51 2.67
CA LEU A 78 -4.22 -13.73 1.36
C LEU A 78 -5.71 -14.07 1.49
N GLU A 79 -6.05 -15.04 2.35
CA GLU A 79 -7.42 -15.45 2.62
C GLU A 79 -8.27 -14.28 3.16
N TRP A 80 -7.79 -13.57 4.17
CA TRP A 80 -8.52 -12.42 4.72
C TRP A 80 -8.62 -11.25 3.74
N CYS A 81 -7.60 -11.01 2.95
CA CYS A 81 -7.65 -10.00 1.89
C CYS A 81 -8.75 -10.35 0.90
N ASP A 82 -8.82 -11.60 0.47
CA ASP A 82 -9.77 -12.08 -0.50
C ASP A 82 -11.22 -12.09 0.04
N THR A 83 -11.42 -12.61 1.26
CA THR A 83 -12.76 -12.90 1.79
C THR A 83 -13.34 -11.78 2.66
N GLU A 84 -12.50 -11.01 3.35
CA GLU A 84 -12.94 -10.08 4.37
C GLU A 84 -12.62 -8.60 4.07
N TRP A 85 -11.50 -8.33 3.40
CA TRP A 85 -11.01 -6.96 3.26
C TRP A 85 -11.40 -6.33 1.93
N LEU A 86 -10.97 -6.93 0.82
CA LEU A 86 -11.28 -6.40 -0.50
C LEU A 86 -12.78 -6.29 -0.77
N PRO A 87 -13.66 -7.25 -0.37
CA PRO A 87 -15.11 -7.11 -0.58
C PRO A 87 -15.73 -5.89 0.09
N THR A 88 -15.03 -5.25 1.05
CA THR A 88 -15.52 -4.01 1.68
C THR A 88 -15.28 -2.75 0.85
N ILE A 89 -14.35 -2.81 -0.12
CA ILE A 89 -13.99 -1.67 -0.97
C ILE A 89 -14.06 -1.98 -2.47
N VAL A 90 -14.01 -3.24 -2.88
CA VAL A 90 -14.07 -3.69 -4.27
C VAL A 90 -15.40 -4.40 -4.51
N ASP A 91 -16.12 -3.97 -5.52
CA ASP A 91 -17.37 -4.58 -5.99
C ASP A 91 -17.47 -4.50 -7.52
N GLY A 92 -18.56 -5.00 -8.11
CA GLY A 92 -18.77 -4.98 -9.56
C GLY A 92 -18.87 -3.59 -10.20
N ARG A 93 -18.90 -2.50 -9.41
CA ARG A 93 -18.91 -1.11 -9.86
C ARG A 93 -17.54 -0.46 -9.80
N THR A 94 -16.56 -1.11 -9.15
CA THR A 94 -15.19 -0.60 -9.06
C THR A 94 -14.61 -0.48 -10.46
N ARG A 95 -14.20 0.71 -10.83
CA ARG A 95 -13.61 1.01 -12.13
C ARG A 95 -12.08 1.13 -12.05
N ARG A 96 -11.57 1.75 -10.98
CA ARG A 96 -10.13 1.93 -10.80
C ARG A 96 -9.73 1.56 -9.38
N PHE A 97 -8.77 0.67 -9.27
CA PHE A 97 -8.21 0.19 -7.99
C PHE A 97 -6.73 0.50 -7.90
N LEU A 98 -6.30 0.95 -6.72
CA LEU A 98 -4.89 1.18 -6.40
C LEU A 98 -4.47 0.37 -5.18
N GLU A 99 -3.40 -0.40 -5.28
CA GLU A 99 -2.68 -0.96 -4.14
C GLU A 99 -1.42 -0.15 -3.86
N ILE A 100 -1.24 0.31 -2.61
CA ILE A 100 -0.09 1.09 -2.16
C ILE A 100 0.80 0.23 -1.28
N GLY A 101 2.11 0.18 -1.58
CA GLY A 101 3.08 -0.61 -0.85
C GLY A 101 2.76 -2.11 -0.91
N GLY A 102 2.38 -2.58 -2.09
CA GLY A 102 1.84 -3.91 -2.29
C GLY A 102 2.85 -5.03 -2.02
N GLY A 103 4.14 -4.75 -2.12
CA GLY A 103 5.17 -5.76 -2.02
C GLY A 103 4.98 -6.86 -3.05
N LEU A 104 4.35 -7.97 -2.66
CA LEU A 104 3.97 -9.06 -3.56
C LEU A 104 2.76 -8.72 -4.45
N CYS A 105 2.07 -7.60 -4.23
CA CYS A 105 0.91 -7.11 -4.99
C CYS A 105 -0.23 -8.14 -5.14
N TYR A 106 -0.41 -9.02 -4.15
CA TYR A 106 -1.46 -10.04 -4.23
C TYR A 106 -2.88 -9.43 -4.10
N ALA A 107 -3.03 -8.30 -3.40
CA ALA A 107 -4.33 -7.65 -3.28
C ALA A 107 -4.78 -7.07 -4.63
N SER A 108 -3.86 -6.54 -5.42
CA SER A 108 -4.14 -6.10 -6.80
C SER A 108 -4.58 -7.25 -7.70
N ALA A 109 -3.90 -8.41 -7.62
CA ALA A 109 -4.30 -9.59 -8.38
C ALA A 109 -5.71 -10.08 -7.97
N LEU A 110 -5.99 -10.13 -6.66
CA LEU A 110 -7.32 -10.48 -6.15
C LEU A 110 -8.40 -9.45 -6.54
N ALA A 111 -8.07 -8.16 -6.50
CA ALA A 111 -8.97 -7.09 -6.92
C ALA A 111 -9.31 -7.22 -8.40
N LYS A 112 -8.32 -7.53 -9.26
CA LYS A 112 -8.54 -7.78 -10.69
C LYS A 112 -9.42 -9.01 -10.93
N ALA A 113 -9.23 -10.07 -10.16
CA ALA A 113 -10.09 -11.27 -10.25
C ALA A 113 -11.55 -10.95 -9.85
N LYS A 114 -11.77 -10.11 -8.82
CA LYS A 114 -13.10 -9.70 -8.34
C LYS A 114 -13.81 -8.71 -9.26
N ALA A 115 -13.04 -7.82 -9.88
CA ALA A 115 -13.53 -6.77 -10.78
C ALA A 115 -12.72 -6.81 -12.10
N PRO A 116 -12.95 -7.79 -12.99
CA PRO A 116 -12.14 -7.97 -14.21
C PRO A 116 -12.16 -6.77 -15.16
N GLY A 117 -13.25 -5.99 -15.14
CA GLY A 117 -13.39 -4.75 -15.93
C GLY A 117 -12.70 -3.53 -15.32
N ALA A 118 -12.22 -3.62 -14.08
CA ALA A 118 -11.50 -2.51 -13.43
C ALA A 118 -10.09 -2.34 -13.99
N TYR A 119 -9.62 -1.10 -14.03
CA TYR A 119 -8.21 -0.76 -14.23
C TYR A 119 -7.49 -0.84 -12.88
N VAL A 120 -6.56 -1.76 -12.74
CA VAL A 120 -5.89 -2.09 -11.48
C VAL A 120 -4.43 -1.68 -11.54
N VAL A 121 -4.02 -0.85 -10.59
CA VAL A 121 -2.64 -0.39 -10.44
C VAL A 121 -2.07 -0.94 -9.13
N ALA A 122 -0.93 -1.61 -9.22
CA ALA A 122 -0.17 -2.12 -8.10
C ALA A 122 1.09 -1.28 -7.92
N THR A 123 1.30 -0.71 -6.72
CA THR A 123 2.47 0.13 -6.45
C THR A 123 3.28 -0.34 -5.25
N ASP A 124 4.59 -0.13 -5.32
CA ASP A 124 5.53 -0.28 -4.22
C ASP A 124 6.67 0.74 -4.39
N ILE A 125 7.40 1.03 -3.31
CA ILE A 125 8.57 1.94 -3.38
C ILE A 125 9.75 1.28 -4.09
N SER A 126 9.80 -0.07 -4.19
CA SER A 126 10.91 -0.83 -4.75
C SER A 126 10.61 -1.34 -6.16
N PRO A 127 11.14 -0.69 -7.22
CA PRO A 127 11.01 -1.18 -8.58
C PRO A 127 11.66 -2.55 -8.77
N ARG A 128 12.75 -2.80 -8.04
CA ARG A 128 13.46 -4.08 -8.07
C ARG A 128 12.61 -5.22 -7.49
N TYR A 129 11.96 -4.98 -6.34
CA TYR A 129 11.09 -5.98 -5.73
C TYR A 129 9.86 -6.28 -6.61
N LEU A 130 9.26 -5.26 -7.19
CA LEU A 130 8.14 -5.42 -8.12
C LEU A 130 8.55 -6.32 -9.31
N ARG A 131 9.69 -6.04 -9.96
CA ARG A 131 10.18 -6.85 -11.08
C ARG A 131 10.45 -8.31 -10.72
N GLN A 132 11.01 -8.54 -9.54
CA GLN A 132 11.41 -9.88 -9.10
C GLN A 132 10.27 -10.74 -8.56
N GLN A 133 9.28 -10.12 -7.92
CA GLN A 133 8.30 -10.83 -7.11
C GLN A 133 6.85 -10.59 -7.52
N ALA A 134 6.44 -9.33 -7.71
CA ALA A 134 5.03 -9.00 -7.87
C ALA A 134 4.43 -9.54 -9.18
N VAL A 135 5.16 -9.43 -10.28
CA VAL A 135 4.72 -9.96 -11.58
C VAL A 135 4.47 -11.48 -11.50
N SER A 136 5.35 -12.20 -10.81
CA SER A 136 5.19 -13.66 -10.62
C SER A 136 3.97 -14.03 -9.79
N VAL A 137 3.57 -13.20 -8.83
CA VAL A 137 2.39 -13.45 -7.98
C VAL A 137 1.10 -13.37 -8.79
N GLY A 138 0.98 -12.41 -9.70
CA GLY A 138 -0.17 -12.31 -10.60
C GLY A 138 -0.35 -13.58 -11.44
N HIS A 139 0.73 -14.14 -11.97
CA HIS A 139 0.69 -15.41 -12.67
C HIS A 139 0.23 -16.57 -11.79
N VAL A 140 0.72 -16.66 -10.55
CA VAL A 140 0.32 -17.70 -9.59
C VAL A 140 -1.16 -17.61 -9.22
N LEU A 141 -1.70 -16.39 -9.09
CA LEU A 141 -3.10 -16.14 -8.73
C LEU A 141 -4.06 -16.14 -9.95
N GLY A 142 -3.51 -16.26 -11.17
CA GLY A 142 -4.31 -16.29 -12.40
C GLY A 142 -4.96 -14.95 -12.76
N ALA A 143 -4.51 -13.84 -12.17
CA ALA A 143 -4.99 -12.50 -12.47
C ALA A 143 -3.83 -11.50 -12.36
N MET A 144 -3.71 -10.61 -13.35
CA MET A 144 -2.66 -9.60 -13.42
C MET A 144 -3.27 -8.20 -13.23
N PRO A 145 -2.72 -7.34 -12.39
CA PRO A 145 -3.02 -5.91 -12.46
C PRO A 145 -2.62 -5.35 -13.83
N ASP A 146 -3.27 -4.29 -14.26
CA ASP A 146 -2.98 -3.65 -15.55
C ASP A 146 -1.63 -2.92 -15.53
N VAL A 147 -1.22 -2.45 -14.35
CA VAL A 147 0.05 -1.73 -14.15
C VAL A 147 0.73 -2.16 -12.86
N HIS A 148 2.02 -2.44 -12.95
CA HIS A 148 2.94 -2.40 -11.81
C HIS A 148 3.80 -1.13 -11.91
N ALA A 149 3.84 -0.32 -10.85
CA ALA A 149 4.62 0.91 -10.85
C ALA A 149 5.37 1.12 -9.53
N ALA A 150 6.62 1.50 -9.63
CA ALA A 150 7.35 2.02 -8.48
C ALA A 150 6.84 3.43 -8.18
N ALA A 151 6.31 3.65 -6.98
CA ALA A 151 5.73 4.92 -6.56
C ALA A 151 5.91 5.15 -5.07
N ASP A 152 6.06 6.43 -4.69
CA ASP A 152 6.16 6.88 -3.32
C ASP A 152 4.75 7.17 -2.77
N ALA A 153 4.36 6.50 -1.68
CA ALA A 153 3.08 6.72 -1.04
C ALA A 153 2.89 8.15 -0.48
N GLU A 154 4.00 8.85 -0.20
CA GLU A 154 4.00 10.24 0.26
C GLU A 154 3.93 11.27 -0.89
N ALA A 155 4.00 10.80 -2.14
CA ALA A 155 3.92 11.63 -3.35
C ALA A 155 3.39 10.78 -4.52
N LEU A 156 2.11 10.38 -4.44
CA LEU A 156 1.50 9.50 -5.42
C LEU A 156 1.46 10.16 -6.81
N PRO A 157 2.03 9.55 -7.84
CA PRO A 157 2.15 10.12 -9.17
C PRO A 157 0.87 9.95 -9.99
N PHE A 158 -0.28 10.28 -9.41
CA PHE A 158 -1.59 10.20 -10.06
C PHE A 158 -2.34 11.52 -9.94
N ASP A 159 -3.23 11.80 -10.88
CA ASP A 159 -4.10 12.97 -10.81
C ASP A 159 -5.14 12.81 -9.68
N ASP A 160 -5.77 13.91 -9.30
CA ASP A 160 -6.77 13.92 -8.22
C ASP A 160 -8.00 13.09 -8.61
N GLY A 161 -8.57 12.39 -7.65
CA GLY A 161 -9.84 11.70 -7.83
C GLY A 161 -9.80 10.53 -8.82
N GLN A 162 -8.68 9.83 -8.95
CA GLN A 162 -8.55 8.78 -9.96
C GLN A 162 -9.11 7.42 -9.55
N PHE A 163 -9.15 7.08 -8.26
CA PHE A 163 -9.41 5.71 -7.81
C PHE A 163 -10.69 5.58 -6.98
N ASP A 164 -11.54 4.63 -7.35
CA ASP A 164 -12.76 4.28 -6.60
C ASP A 164 -12.46 3.46 -5.35
N ALA A 165 -11.40 2.66 -5.41
CA ALA A 165 -10.96 1.82 -4.30
C ALA A 165 -9.43 1.88 -4.16
N ILE A 166 -8.96 2.11 -2.92
CA ILE A 166 -7.54 2.12 -2.59
C ILE A 166 -7.31 1.18 -1.41
N TYR A 167 -6.24 0.39 -1.49
CA TYR A 167 -5.83 -0.55 -0.46
C TYR A 167 -4.37 -0.38 -0.09
N SER A 168 -4.06 -0.50 1.21
CA SER A 168 -2.70 -0.68 1.69
C SER A 168 -2.65 -1.64 2.87
N GLN A 169 -1.52 -2.34 3.05
CA GLN A 169 -1.37 -3.28 4.16
C GLN A 169 0.00 -3.21 4.77
N VAL A 170 0.07 -2.74 6.02
CA VAL A 170 1.31 -2.67 6.81
C VAL A 170 2.36 -1.78 6.12
N VAL A 171 1.90 -0.61 5.65
CA VAL A 171 2.68 0.37 4.89
C VAL A 171 2.91 1.65 5.69
N LEU A 172 1.83 2.29 6.15
CA LEU A 172 1.89 3.65 6.72
C LEU A 172 2.81 3.76 7.95
N TYR A 173 2.91 2.70 8.77
CA TYR A 173 3.77 2.70 9.94
C TYR A 173 5.27 2.76 9.61
N ARG A 174 5.64 2.46 8.36
CA ARG A 174 7.02 2.47 7.85
C ARG A 174 7.40 3.80 7.21
N LEU A 175 6.43 4.62 6.88
CA LEU A 175 6.66 5.88 6.18
C LEU A 175 7.25 6.93 7.13
N PRO A 176 8.19 7.75 6.66
CA PRO A 176 8.66 8.94 7.36
C PRO A 176 7.52 9.90 7.73
N ASP A 177 6.59 10.15 6.80
CA ASP A 177 5.42 11.03 7.00
C ASP A 177 4.09 10.34 6.61
N PRO A 178 3.51 9.53 7.50
CA PRO A 178 2.23 8.89 7.25
C PRO A 178 1.06 9.89 7.12
N VAL A 179 1.19 11.12 7.64
CA VAL A 179 0.19 12.18 7.48
C VAL A 179 0.13 12.63 6.03
N ARG A 180 1.29 12.84 5.43
CA ARG A 180 1.41 13.19 4.01
C ARG A 180 0.86 12.08 3.12
N ALA A 181 1.19 10.82 3.41
CA ALA A 181 0.65 9.70 2.65
C ALA A 181 -0.88 9.60 2.72
N LEU A 182 -1.48 9.83 3.89
CA LEU A 182 -2.95 9.85 4.03
C LEU A 182 -3.60 10.99 3.23
N ARG A 183 -2.96 12.15 3.16
CA ARG A 183 -3.44 13.27 2.31
C ARG A 183 -3.33 12.94 0.83
N GLU A 184 -2.26 12.27 0.41
CA GLU A 184 -2.11 11.79 -0.97
C GLU A 184 -3.16 10.74 -1.32
N ILE A 185 -3.43 9.80 -0.42
CA ILE A 185 -4.51 8.81 -0.56
C ILE A 185 -5.86 9.52 -0.75
N GLU A 186 -6.18 10.50 0.10
CA GLU A 186 -7.41 11.28 -0.03
C GLU A 186 -7.46 12.05 -1.37
N ARG A 187 -6.34 12.66 -1.77
CA ARG A 187 -6.27 13.43 -3.02
C ARG A 187 -6.58 12.56 -4.24
N VAL A 188 -6.01 11.37 -4.33
CA VAL A 188 -6.19 10.49 -5.50
C VAL A 188 -7.47 9.66 -5.44
N LEU A 189 -8.15 9.62 -4.29
CA LEU A 189 -9.42 8.93 -4.11
C LEU A 189 -10.54 9.70 -4.82
N ALA A 190 -11.34 9.03 -5.62
CA ALA A 190 -12.48 9.62 -6.33
C ALA A 190 -13.60 10.04 -5.36
N PRO A 191 -14.47 10.99 -5.72
CA PRO A 191 -15.69 11.24 -4.96
C PRO A 191 -16.52 9.96 -4.79
N GLY A 192 -16.90 9.63 -3.54
CA GLY A 192 -17.53 8.35 -3.19
C GLY A 192 -16.57 7.14 -3.15
N GLY A 193 -15.30 7.35 -3.44
CA GLY A 193 -14.29 6.32 -3.37
C GLY A 193 -13.98 5.87 -1.93
N ARG A 194 -13.42 4.66 -1.80
CA ARG A 194 -13.18 4.00 -0.50
C ARG A 194 -11.73 3.59 -0.35
N TYR A 195 -11.13 3.94 0.79
CA TYR A 195 -9.81 3.46 1.17
C TYR A 195 -9.91 2.50 2.36
N LEU A 196 -9.13 1.43 2.30
CA LEU A 196 -8.89 0.51 3.41
C LEU A 196 -7.39 0.31 3.61
N GLY A 197 -6.88 0.83 4.72
CA GLY A 197 -5.53 0.53 5.23
C GLY A 197 -5.58 -0.48 6.35
N ILE A 198 -4.79 -1.54 6.28
CA ILE A 198 -4.62 -2.49 7.39
C ILE A 198 -3.27 -2.21 8.02
N GLU A 199 -3.27 -1.68 9.23
CA GLU A 199 -2.06 -1.23 9.91
C GLU A 199 -1.81 -1.94 11.23
N ARG A 200 -0.59 -1.85 11.71
CA ARG A 200 -0.17 -2.46 12.96
C ARG A 200 -0.17 -1.41 14.08
N ALA A 201 -0.88 -1.71 15.16
CA ALA A 201 -0.80 -0.94 16.40
C ALA A 201 0.03 -1.70 17.44
N SER A 202 1.12 -1.07 17.90
CA SER A 202 2.06 -1.62 18.86
C SER A 202 1.44 -1.76 20.26
N PRO A 203 2.01 -2.58 21.16
CA PRO A 203 1.56 -2.69 22.55
C PRO A 203 1.55 -1.32 23.24
N TRP A 204 0.53 -1.07 24.09
CA TRP A 204 0.48 0.18 24.85
C TRP A 204 1.25 0.11 26.17
N ALA A 205 1.45 -1.07 26.76
CA ALA A 205 2.23 -1.22 27.99
C ALA A 205 3.72 -0.96 27.73
N GLY A 206 4.31 -0.06 28.50
CA GLY A 206 5.67 0.46 28.30
C GLY A 206 6.76 -0.58 28.06
N PRO A 207 6.90 -1.63 28.90
CA PRO A 207 7.94 -2.66 28.69
C PRO A 207 7.81 -3.40 27.35
N TRP A 208 6.59 -3.76 26.96
CA TRP A 208 6.33 -4.47 25.71
C TRP A 208 6.53 -3.58 24.49
N HIS A 209 6.11 -2.32 24.58
CA HIS A 209 6.38 -1.32 23.55
C HIS A 209 7.89 -1.10 23.36
N ALA A 210 8.63 -0.92 24.45
CA ALA A 210 10.07 -0.73 24.40
C ALA A 210 10.79 -1.96 23.81
N ARG A 211 10.33 -3.17 24.14
CA ARG A 211 10.85 -4.41 23.52
C ARG A 211 10.62 -4.42 22.02
N GLU A 212 9.41 -4.11 21.57
CA GLU A 212 9.09 -4.04 20.15
C GLU A 212 9.93 -2.98 19.43
N ALA A 213 10.06 -1.78 20.01
CA ALA A 213 10.86 -0.70 19.46
C ALA A 213 12.34 -1.11 19.28
N ARG A 214 12.93 -1.79 20.26
CA ARG A 214 14.30 -2.33 20.14
C ARG A 214 14.39 -3.35 19.02
N THR A 215 13.43 -4.28 18.91
CA THR A 215 13.43 -5.31 17.88
C THR A 215 13.30 -4.72 16.47
N MET A 216 12.43 -3.72 16.30
CA MET A 216 12.25 -3.04 15.02
C MET A 216 13.52 -2.27 14.64
N ARG A 217 14.07 -1.48 15.56
CA ARG A 217 15.30 -0.72 15.36
C ARG A 217 16.48 -1.63 14.98
N ALA A 218 16.69 -2.72 15.71
CA ALA A 218 17.77 -3.67 15.42
C ALA A 218 17.68 -4.27 14.01
N ARG A 219 16.48 -4.35 13.44
CA ARG A 219 16.26 -4.85 12.07
C ARG A 219 16.42 -3.77 11.01
N SER A 220 15.96 -2.55 11.27
CA SER A 220 15.83 -1.48 10.28
C SER A 220 17.05 -0.56 10.24
N GLU A 221 17.67 -0.30 11.39
CA GLU A 221 18.81 0.62 11.52
C GLU A 221 20.04 0.22 10.66
N PRO A 222 20.45 -1.08 10.62
CA PRO A 222 21.55 -1.50 9.74
C PRO A 222 21.27 -1.30 8.26
N LEU A 223 20.00 -1.11 7.89
CA LEU A 223 19.51 -0.93 6.52
C LEU A 223 19.24 0.55 6.21
N GLY A 224 19.49 1.45 7.16
CA GLY A 224 19.21 2.87 7.02
C GLY A 224 17.72 3.21 6.94
N ILE A 225 16.84 2.31 7.46
CA ILE A 225 15.38 2.47 7.44
C ILE A 225 14.89 2.83 8.83
N ALA A 226 14.01 3.81 8.94
CA ALA A 226 13.44 4.25 10.20
C ALA A 226 12.10 3.55 10.50
N GLU A 227 12.11 2.24 10.78
CA GLU A 227 10.91 1.57 11.29
C GLU A 227 10.68 1.94 12.77
N ARG A 228 9.46 2.38 13.09
CA ARG A 228 9.07 2.66 14.48
C ARG A 228 7.73 1.99 14.81
N PRO A 229 7.57 1.49 16.05
CA PRO A 229 6.28 0.98 16.48
C PRO A 229 5.31 2.14 16.73
N VAL A 230 4.13 2.08 16.13
CA VAL A 230 3.08 3.09 16.27
C VAL A 230 2.01 2.58 17.23
N ARG A 231 1.73 3.29 18.31
CA ARG A 231 0.67 2.95 19.26
C ARG A 231 -0.71 3.32 18.71
N TYR A 232 -1.75 2.72 19.27
CA TYR A 232 -3.13 3.02 18.86
C TYR A 232 -3.46 4.52 18.93
N ARG A 233 -3.08 5.19 20.05
CA ARG A 233 -3.28 6.64 20.21
C ARG A 233 -2.48 7.50 19.23
N GLU A 234 -1.33 7.02 18.78
CA GLU A 234 -0.55 7.70 17.76
C GLU A 234 -1.22 7.61 16.39
N TRP A 235 -1.87 6.47 16.08
CA TRP A 235 -2.73 6.37 14.89
C TRP A 235 -3.89 7.36 14.93
N GLU A 236 -4.56 7.53 16.09
CA GLU A 236 -5.60 8.56 16.27
C GLU A 236 -5.05 9.98 16.02
N ALA A 237 -3.85 10.28 16.52
CA ALA A 237 -3.19 11.57 16.28
C ALA A 237 -2.79 11.78 14.81
N ILE A 238 -2.25 10.76 14.15
CA ILE A 238 -1.91 10.78 12.72
C ILE A 238 -3.16 11.06 11.88
N LEU A 239 -4.26 10.35 12.13
CA LEU A 239 -5.53 10.58 11.44
C LEU A 239 -6.05 11.99 11.64
N LYS A 240 -6.04 12.49 12.88
CA LYS A 240 -6.45 13.87 13.18
C LYS A 240 -5.60 14.89 12.43
N SER A 241 -4.28 14.69 12.39
CA SER A 241 -3.35 15.59 11.68
C SER A 241 -3.52 15.54 10.15
N SER A 242 -4.09 14.45 9.64
CA SER A 242 -4.44 14.31 8.22
C SER A 242 -5.83 14.85 7.87
N GLY A 243 -6.59 15.37 8.84
CA GLY A 243 -7.95 15.86 8.64
C GLY A 243 -9.05 14.83 8.94
N PHE A 244 -8.68 13.62 9.41
CA PHE A 244 -9.64 12.55 9.69
C PHE A 244 -9.93 12.41 11.19
N GLY A 245 -11.04 11.74 11.54
CA GLY A 245 -11.43 11.50 12.92
C GLY A 245 -11.07 10.12 13.45
N ALA A 246 -11.18 9.92 14.78
CA ALA A 246 -11.00 8.63 15.43
C ALA A 246 -11.97 7.55 14.92
N ALA A 247 -13.12 7.93 14.38
CA ALA A 247 -14.09 7.02 13.76
C ALA A 247 -13.51 6.28 12.54
N ASN A 248 -12.49 6.84 11.90
CA ASN A 248 -11.78 6.22 10.77
C ASN A 248 -10.87 5.06 11.20
N LEU A 249 -10.54 4.94 12.50
CA LEU A 249 -9.74 3.85 13.05
C LEU A 249 -10.66 2.76 13.62
N GLN A 250 -10.76 1.66 12.92
CA GLN A 250 -11.71 0.60 13.19
C GLN A 250 -11.04 -0.75 13.49
N PRO A 251 -11.77 -1.69 14.09
CA PRO A 251 -11.32 -3.08 14.16
C PRO A 251 -11.17 -3.69 12.77
N VAL A 252 -10.14 -4.52 12.61
CA VAL A 252 -9.95 -5.29 11.36
C VAL A 252 -11.09 -6.27 11.18
N PRO A 253 -11.78 -6.28 10.02
CA PRO A 253 -12.79 -7.26 9.69
C PRO A 253 -12.26 -8.71 9.75
N GLY A 254 -13.14 -9.67 10.05
CA GLY A 254 -12.81 -11.10 10.02
C GLY A 254 -12.09 -11.65 11.26
N ARG A 255 -11.58 -10.82 12.17
CA ARG A 255 -10.87 -11.32 13.35
C ARG A 255 -11.81 -11.82 14.46
N ARG A 256 -11.46 -13.02 15.02
CA ARG A 256 -12.29 -13.74 16.03
C ARG A 256 -12.57 -12.98 17.33
N LEU A 257 -11.71 -12.06 17.74
CA LEU A 257 -11.93 -11.24 18.95
C LEU A 257 -12.82 -10.03 18.64
N ARG A 258 -14.13 -10.24 18.70
CA ARG A 258 -15.15 -9.19 18.47
C ARG A 258 -15.24 -8.17 19.60
N SER A 259 -14.89 -8.54 20.83
CA SER A 259 -14.98 -7.63 21.98
C SER A 259 -13.91 -6.53 21.94
N PRO A 260 -14.28 -5.22 21.91
CA PRO A 260 -13.32 -4.13 21.96
C PRO A 260 -12.46 -4.13 23.24
N ARG A 261 -13.06 -4.53 24.39
CA ARG A 261 -12.36 -4.60 25.69
C ARG A 261 -11.26 -5.66 25.67
N LEU A 262 -11.57 -6.88 25.21
CA LEU A 262 -10.59 -7.96 25.10
C LEU A 262 -9.46 -7.64 24.12
N ARG A 263 -9.75 -6.91 23.03
CA ARG A 263 -8.72 -6.44 22.10
C ARG A 263 -7.80 -5.39 22.73
N ARG A 264 -8.35 -4.42 23.44
CA ARG A 264 -7.56 -3.41 24.17
C ARG A 264 -6.67 -4.05 25.22
N LEU A 265 -7.19 -5.02 25.98
CA LEU A 265 -6.40 -5.77 26.95
C LEU A 265 -5.31 -6.59 26.28
N GLY A 266 -5.63 -7.31 25.21
CA GLY A 266 -4.63 -8.03 24.41
C GLY A 266 -3.56 -7.14 23.80
N ASN A 267 -3.89 -5.89 23.44
CA ASN A 267 -2.93 -4.90 22.95
C ASN A 267 -1.99 -4.37 24.05
N ALA A 268 -2.24 -4.64 25.32
CA ALA A 268 -1.30 -4.25 26.37
C ALA A 268 0.09 -4.88 26.14
N VAL A 269 0.12 -6.14 25.75
CA VAL A 269 1.34 -6.95 25.70
C VAL A 269 1.73 -7.41 24.29
N ARG A 270 0.87 -7.22 23.28
CA ARG A 270 1.15 -7.62 21.89
C ARG A 270 0.61 -6.62 20.87
N SER A 271 1.22 -6.59 19.71
CA SER A 271 0.69 -5.82 18.58
C SER A 271 -0.65 -6.38 18.11
N ILE A 272 -1.54 -5.48 17.73
CA ILE A 272 -2.81 -5.80 17.07
C ILE A 272 -2.83 -5.16 15.68
N TYR A 273 -3.76 -5.61 14.84
CA TYR A 273 -4.04 -4.92 13.59
C TYR A 273 -5.27 -4.05 13.73
N VAL A 274 -5.22 -2.90 13.07
CA VAL A 274 -6.31 -1.91 12.99
C VAL A 274 -6.61 -1.63 11.53
N ALA A 275 -7.84 -1.28 11.23
CA ALA A 275 -8.25 -0.84 9.90
C ALA A 275 -8.42 0.68 9.90
N ILE A 276 -7.83 1.36 8.93
CA ILE A 276 -8.06 2.76 8.60
C ILE A 276 -9.02 2.78 7.41
N ARG A 277 -10.18 3.41 7.58
CA ARG A 277 -11.18 3.53 6.52
C ARG A 277 -11.45 4.99 6.21
N LEU A 278 -11.32 5.35 4.95
CA LEU A 278 -11.69 6.66 4.45
C LEU A 278 -12.74 6.50 3.36
N THR A 279 -13.65 7.47 3.30
CA THR A 279 -14.56 7.66 2.17
C THR A 279 -14.50 9.14 1.83
N ARG A 280 -14.28 9.45 0.56
CA ARG A 280 -14.21 10.83 0.06
C ARG A 280 -15.58 11.34 -0.38
#